data_4c24f19a3c6b2453a248d9382b0c39cf
#
_entry.id   4c24f19a3c6b2453a248d9382b0c39cf
#
_cell.length_a   1.000
_cell.length_b   1.000
_cell.length_c   1.000
_cell.angle_alpha   90.00
_cell.angle_beta   90.00
_cell.angle_gamma   90.00
#
_symmetry.space_group_name_H-M   'P 1'
#
loop_
_entity.id
_entity.type
_entity.pdbx_description
1 polymer ?
#
loop_
_entity_poly.entity_id
_entity_poly.type
_entity_poly.pdbx_seq_one_letter_code
_entity_poly.pdbx_strand_id
1 'polypeptide(L)'
;MERAEVLKACQAQEQTPPSFLVRGRTCWRVERSDRCGFLIDGEAYFKTFRDVALHAKHSIMIVGWDLDTQIELVRGPAEPSEFPSKLGEFVSALLRRKRKLRVHVLNWDFAMIYALEREWMPTAQTGWSGHRRLSYQVDGQHPIGASHHQKLVVIDDTIAFVGGLDLTKSRWDTPAHACQDPLRVDADGQPYAPFHDVQMM
;
A
#
# COMPACT_ATOMS: atom_id res chain seq x y z
N MET A 1 14.25 -29.73 -52.17
CA MET A 1 12.92 -29.12 -52.02
C MET A 1 12.44 -29.07 -50.55
N GLU A 2 13.24 -29.52 -49.60
CA GLU A 2 12.84 -29.72 -48.19
C GLU A 2 13.26 -28.60 -47.22
N ARG A 3 14.29 -27.82 -47.54
CA ARG A 3 14.77 -26.73 -46.66
C ARG A 3 13.95 -25.45 -46.70
N ALA A 4 13.24 -25.19 -47.79
CA ALA A 4 12.43 -23.96 -47.90
C ALA A 4 11.05 -24.08 -47.22
N GLU A 5 10.52 -25.30 -47.09
CA GLU A 5 9.26 -25.53 -46.39
C GLU A 5 9.42 -25.52 -44.86
N VAL A 6 10.56 -26.00 -44.35
CA VAL A 6 10.87 -25.93 -42.90
C VAL A 6 11.08 -24.48 -42.45
N LEU A 7 11.67 -23.62 -43.27
CA LEU A 7 11.81 -22.21 -42.99
C LEU A 7 10.49 -21.42 -43.04
N LYS A 8 9.53 -21.85 -43.86
CA LYS A 8 8.18 -21.28 -43.86
C LYS A 8 7.34 -21.71 -42.69
N ALA A 9 7.56 -22.89 -42.14
CA ALA A 9 6.89 -23.36 -40.93
C ALA A 9 7.40 -22.67 -39.66
N CYS A 10 8.65 -22.18 -39.64
CA CYS A 10 9.19 -21.37 -38.54
C CYS A 10 8.78 -19.88 -38.61
N GLN A 11 8.16 -19.43 -39.70
CA GLN A 11 7.49 -18.14 -39.78
C GLN A 11 6.00 -18.23 -39.44
N ALA A 12 5.58 -19.22 -38.63
CA ALA A 12 4.33 -19.14 -37.92
C ALA A 12 4.39 -17.84 -37.09
N GLN A 13 3.66 -16.85 -37.60
CA GLN A 13 3.43 -15.59 -36.91
C GLN A 13 3.23 -15.92 -35.45
N GLU A 14 4.11 -15.42 -34.56
CA GLU A 14 3.80 -15.29 -33.16
C GLU A 14 2.52 -14.45 -33.09
N GLN A 15 1.39 -15.10 -33.16
CA GLN A 15 0.12 -14.48 -32.86
C GLN A 15 0.20 -14.17 -31.40
N THR A 16 0.57 -12.95 -31.07
CA THR A 16 0.47 -12.42 -29.71
C THR A 16 -0.95 -12.76 -29.25
N PRO A 17 -1.11 -13.54 -28.16
CA PRO A 17 -2.44 -13.92 -27.70
C PRO A 17 -3.27 -12.64 -27.55
N PRO A 18 -4.55 -12.68 -27.94
CA PRO A 18 -5.37 -11.47 -27.89
C PRO A 18 -5.33 -10.90 -26.48
N SER A 19 -4.88 -9.65 -26.39
CA SER A 19 -4.81 -8.96 -25.09
C SER A 19 -6.20 -8.92 -24.48
N PHE A 20 -6.32 -9.41 -23.25
CA PHE A 20 -7.56 -9.27 -22.47
C PHE A 20 -7.80 -7.81 -22.05
N LEU A 21 -6.76 -6.96 -22.13
CA LEU A 21 -6.86 -5.53 -21.86
C LEU A 21 -7.34 -4.80 -23.12
N VAL A 22 -8.63 -4.63 -23.25
CA VAL A 22 -9.27 -3.92 -24.36
C VAL A 22 -9.86 -2.62 -23.84
N ARG A 23 -9.24 -1.49 -24.18
CA ARG A 23 -9.69 -0.16 -23.78
C ARG A 23 -11.15 0.09 -24.16
N GLY A 24 -11.93 0.59 -23.21
CA GLY A 24 -13.35 0.85 -23.38
C GLY A 24 -14.25 -0.39 -23.29
N ARG A 25 -13.69 -1.58 -23.12
CA ARG A 25 -14.45 -2.84 -22.99
C ARG A 25 -14.09 -3.58 -21.69
N THR A 26 -12.84 -3.94 -21.50
CA THR A 26 -12.35 -4.66 -20.30
C THR A 26 -11.56 -3.78 -19.34
N CYS A 27 -11.10 -2.64 -19.82
CA CYS A 27 -10.44 -1.61 -19.03
C CYS A 27 -10.71 -0.23 -19.64
N TRP A 28 -10.68 0.82 -18.83
CA TRP A 28 -10.88 2.19 -19.33
C TRP A 28 -9.58 2.76 -19.92
N ARG A 29 -8.42 2.32 -19.41
CA ARG A 29 -7.10 2.80 -19.83
C ARG A 29 -6.05 1.70 -19.67
N VAL A 30 -5.06 1.71 -20.54
CA VAL A 30 -3.86 0.87 -20.48
C VAL A 30 -2.66 1.81 -20.47
N GLU A 31 -1.81 1.67 -19.46
CA GLU A 31 -0.58 2.42 -19.33
C GLU A 31 0.60 1.47 -19.19
N ARG A 32 1.76 1.95 -19.57
CA ARG A 32 3.01 1.20 -19.45
C ARG A 32 3.62 1.43 -18.08
N SER A 33 4.05 0.36 -17.43
CA SER A 33 4.97 0.40 -16.30
C SER A 33 6.37 0.00 -16.78
N ASP A 34 7.38 0.78 -16.44
CA ASP A 34 8.77 0.46 -16.79
C ASP A 34 9.35 -0.62 -15.90
N ARG A 35 8.87 -0.74 -14.68
CA ARG A 35 9.27 -1.74 -13.69
C ARG A 35 8.08 -2.18 -12.86
N CYS A 36 8.08 -3.42 -12.44
CA CYS A 36 7.11 -3.98 -11.53
C CYS A 36 7.85 -4.91 -10.56
N GLY A 37 7.50 -4.85 -9.29
CA GLY A 37 8.01 -5.73 -8.26
C GLY A 37 6.87 -6.25 -7.40
N PHE A 38 7.07 -7.43 -6.80
CA PHE A 38 6.14 -8.01 -5.85
C PHE A 38 6.76 -7.97 -4.45
N LEU A 39 5.99 -7.49 -3.50
CA LEU A 39 6.33 -7.41 -2.10
C LEU A 39 5.49 -8.44 -1.38
N ILE A 40 6.15 -9.47 -0.87
CA ILE A 40 5.49 -10.55 -0.17
C ILE A 40 5.42 -10.18 1.30
N ASP A 41 4.22 -10.16 1.83
CA ASP A 41 3.87 -9.90 3.21
C ASP A 41 4.14 -8.46 3.71
N GLY A 42 3.63 -8.19 4.90
CA GLY A 42 3.62 -6.85 5.47
C GLY A 42 5.01 -6.30 5.78
N GLU A 43 5.96 -7.14 6.19
CA GLU A 43 7.34 -6.71 6.44
C GLU A 43 7.95 -6.04 5.20
N ALA A 44 7.92 -6.73 4.06
CA ALA A 44 8.47 -6.21 2.81
C ALA A 44 7.74 -4.95 2.35
N TYR A 45 6.41 -4.95 2.44
CA TYR A 45 5.60 -3.81 2.02
C TYR A 45 5.83 -2.58 2.90
N PHE A 46 5.74 -2.70 4.21
CA PHE A 46 5.85 -1.55 5.11
C PHE A 46 7.24 -0.93 5.07
N LYS A 47 8.27 -1.78 5.03
CA LYS A 47 9.66 -1.31 4.87
C LYS A 47 9.84 -0.58 3.54
N THR A 48 9.39 -1.16 2.42
CA THR A 48 9.53 -0.55 1.09
C THR A 48 8.73 0.75 0.98
N PHE A 49 7.49 0.79 1.50
CA PHE A 49 6.71 2.02 1.58
C PHE A 49 7.50 3.12 2.31
N ARG A 50 8.06 2.81 3.49
CA ARG A 50 8.86 3.75 4.26
C ARG A 50 10.07 4.25 3.47
N ASP A 51 10.82 3.35 2.87
CA ASP A 51 12.03 3.67 2.11
C ASP A 51 11.70 4.58 0.91
N VAL A 52 10.64 4.29 0.16
CA VAL A 52 10.17 5.12 -0.96
C VAL A 52 9.65 6.47 -0.49
N ALA A 53 8.85 6.49 0.59
CA ALA A 53 8.29 7.73 1.14
C ALA A 53 9.37 8.69 1.67
N LEU A 54 10.51 8.18 2.13
CA LEU A 54 11.68 8.99 2.47
C LEU A 54 12.20 9.82 1.26
N HIS A 55 11.95 9.37 0.04
CA HIS A 55 12.37 10.05 -1.18
C HIS A 55 11.25 10.92 -1.80
N ALA A 56 10.03 10.86 -1.30
CA ALA A 56 8.90 11.65 -1.78
C ALA A 56 9.21 13.16 -1.74
N LYS A 57 8.83 13.88 -2.80
CA LYS A 57 9.10 15.32 -2.96
C LYS A 57 7.83 16.17 -2.96
N HIS A 58 6.74 15.65 -3.53
CA HIS A 58 5.54 16.41 -3.83
C HIS A 58 4.29 15.83 -3.17
N SER A 59 4.03 14.54 -3.34
CA SER A 59 2.77 13.95 -2.89
C SER A 59 2.93 12.51 -2.39
N ILE A 60 2.16 12.16 -1.37
CA ILE A 60 1.85 10.80 -0.96
C ILE A 60 0.33 10.70 -0.88
N MET A 61 -0.27 9.82 -1.69
CA MET A 61 -1.70 9.52 -1.65
C MET A 61 -1.87 8.11 -1.11
N ILE A 62 -2.67 7.95 -0.08
CA ILE A 62 -3.01 6.67 0.54
C ILE A 62 -4.51 6.49 0.42
N VAL A 63 -4.95 5.44 -0.26
CA VAL A 63 -6.36 5.06 -0.36
C VAL A 63 -6.48 3.65 0.21
N GLY A 64 -7.27 3.48 1.24
CA GLY A 64 -7.36 2.23 1.96
C GLY A 64 -8.76 1.91 2.47
N TRP A 65 -8.96 0.64 2.77
CA TRP A 65 -10.09 0.17 3.55
C TRP A 65 -9.94 0.59 5.02
N ASP A 66 -8.70 0.53 5.53
CA ASP A 66 -8.34 0.94 6.88
C ASP A 66 -6.93 1.53 6.93
N LEU A 67 -6.68 2.37 7.93
CA LEU A 67 -5.36 2.93 8.23
C LEU A 67 -5.21 3.06 9.74
N ASP A 68 -4.10 2.55 10.25
CA ASP A 68 -3.73 2.70 11.67
C ASP A 68 -2.40 3.44 11.77
N THR A 69 -2.42 4.60 12.40
CA THR A 69 -1.25 5.48 12.53
C THR A 69 -0.23 4.97 13.54
N GLN A 70 -0.60 4.00 14.38
CA GLN A 70 0.26 3.43 15.42
C GLN A 70 1.08 2.24 14.92
N ILE A 71 0.83 1.72 13.72
CA ILE A 71 1.62 0.61 13.18
C ILE A 71 3.08 1.00 13.03
N GLU A 72 3.95 0.06 13.32
CA GLU A 72 5.39 0.18 13.05
C GLU A 72 5.71 -0.27 11.63
N LEU A 73 6.32 0.62 10.85
CA LEU A 73 6.75 0.36 9.48
C LEU A 73 8.00 -0.52 9.41
N VAL A 74 8.80 -0.53 10.45
CA VAL A 74 10.00 -1.38 10.60
C VAL A 74 10.02 -1.92 12.01
N ARG A 75 10.22 -3.22 12.14
CA ARG A 75 10.27 -3.94 13.43
C ARG A 75 11.58 -4.68 13.60
N GLY A 76 11.93 -4.96 14.85
CA GLY A 76 13.17 -5.65 15.21
C GLY A 76 14.38 -4.73 15.23
N PRO A 77 15.59 -5.30 15.23
CA PRO A 77 16.83 -4.52 15.22
C PRO A 77 16.95 -3.76 13.90
N ALA A 78 16.67 -2.48 13.95
CA ALA A 78 16.78 -1.58 12.80
C ALA A 78 18.03 -0.71 12.95
N GLU A 79 18.62 -0.34 11.81
CA GLU A 79 19.66 0.70 11.80
C GLU A 79 19.11 2.00 12.40
N PRO A 80 19.94 2.75 13.14
CA PRO A 80 19.54 4.04 13.67
C PRO A 80 18.96 4.94 12.58
N SER A 81 17.76 5.40 12.77
CA SER A 81 17.06 6.26 11.81
C SER A 81 16.65 7.57 12.46
N GLU A 82 16.85 8.65 11.74
CA GLU A 82 16.36 9.97 12.15
C GLU A 82 14.82 10.10 12.07
N PHE A 83 14.14 9.12 11.50
CA PHE A 83 12.70 9.11 11.34
C PHE A 83 12.05 8.04 12.22
N PRO A 84 10.93 8.36 12.89
CA PRO A 84 10.18 7.41 13.69
C PRO A 84 9.77 6.17 12.90
N SER A 85 9.54 5.06 13.61
CA SER A 85 9.02 3.81 13.02
C SER A 85 7.49 3.85 12.85
N LYS A 86 6.76 4.47 13.78
CA LYS A 86 5.30 4.56 13.72
C LYS A 86 4.83 5.40 12.55
N LEU A 87 3.86 4.89 11.78
CA LEU A 87 3.35 5.53 10.55
C LEU A 87 2.94 7.00 10.77
N GLY A 88 2.16 7.28 11.81
CA GLY A 88 1.66 8.63 12.07
C GLY A 88 2.77 9.63 12.37
N GLU A 89 3.71 9.23 13.22
CA GLU A 89 4.88 10.05 13.56
C GLU A 89 5.83 10.21 12.37
N PHE A 90 6.01 9.15 11.59
CA PHE A 90 6.82 9.14 10.36
C PHE A 90 6.29 10.15 9.34
N VAL A 91 5.00 10.09 9.01
CA VAL A 91 4.37 11.04 8.09
C VAL A 91 4.48 12.48 8.61
N SER A 92 4.27 12.68 9.90
CA SER A 92 4.43 13.98 10.54
C SER A 92 5.88 14.51 10.45
N ALA A 93 6.86 13.63 10.63
CA ALA A 93 8.28 13.98 10.46
C ALA A 93 8.63 14.32 9.01
N LEU A 94 8.09 13.58 8.03
CA LEU A 94 8.24 13.92 6.61
C LEU A 94 7.69 15.31 6.29
N LEU A 95 6.49 15.62 6.75
CA LEU A 95 5.85 16.90 6.53
C LEU A 95 6.62 18.07 7.19
N ARG A 96 7.21 17.86 8.37
CA ARG A 96 8.06 18.88 9.01
C ARG A 96 9.32 19.17 8.18
N ARG A 97 9.98 18.14 7.65
CA ARG A 97 11.24 18.28 6.91
C ARG A 97 11.07 18.70 5.47
N LYS A 98 9.97 18.30 4.82
CA LYS A 98 9.72 18.50 3.38
C LYS A 98 8.60 19.51 3.13
N ARG A 99 8.97 20.78 2.96
CA ARG A 99 8.01 21.89 2.86
C ARG A 99 7.05 21.82 1.67
N LYS A 100 7.42 21.10 0.60
CA LYS A 100 6.59 20.95 -0.62
C LYS A 100 5.71 19.71 -0.59
N LEU A 101 6.01 18.76 0.29
CA LEU A 101 5.27 17.51 0.38
C LEU A 101 3.85 17.74 0.87
N ARG A 102 2.90 17.10 0.22
CA ARG A 102 1.49 16.97 0.61
C ARG A 102 1.15 15.52 0.83
N VAL A 103 0.33 15.22 1.82
CA VAL A 103 -0.16 13.87 2.08
C VAL A 103 -1.68 13.88 2.03
N HIS A 104 -2.25 12.95 1.30
CA HIS A 104 -3.69 12.75 1.15
C HIS A 104 -4.03 11.33 1.58
N VAL A 105 -4.96 11.21 2.50
CA VAL A 105 -5.47 9.94 2.97
C VAL A 105 -6.96 9.90 2.72
N LEU A 106 -7.43 8.86 2.06
CA LEU A 106 -8.83 8.55 1.85
C LEU A 106 -9.10 7.15 2.35
N ASN A 107 -9.86 7.05 3.43
CA ASN A 107 -10.30 5.79 3.99
C ASN A 107 -11.78 5.59 3.73
N TRP A 108 -12.20 4.34 3.65
CA TRP A 108 -13.60 4.00 3.66
C TRP A 108 -14.25 4.43 4.98
N ASP A 109 -15.39 5.09 4.89
CA ASP A 109 -16.24 5.44 6.04
C ASP A 109 -17.00 4.18 6.49
N PHE A 110 -16.51 3.59 7.53
CA PHE A 110 -17.05 2.37 8.03
C PHE A 110 -18.18 2.61 9.04
N ALA A 111 -19.36 2.14 8.72
CA ALA A 111 -20.47 2.10 9.64
C ALA A 111 -20.17 1.27 10.90
N MET A 112 -20.58 1.77 12.03
CA MET A 112 -20.51 1.34 13.44
C MET A 112 -20.19 -0.14 13.79
N ILE A 113 -20.30 -1.10 12.89
CA ILE A 113 -20.17 -2.54 13.19
C ILE A 113 -18.74 -2.93 13.60
N TYR A 114 -17.72 -2.22 13.08
CA TYR A 114 -16.31 -2.48 13.42
C TYR A 114 -15.61 -1.30 14.12
N ALA A 115 -16.37 -0.34 14.61
CA ALA A 115 -15.82 0.84 15.28
C ALA A 115 -14.93 0.49 16.51
N LEU A 116 -15.14 -0.68 17.11
CA LEU A 116 -14.35 -1.17 18.24
C LEU A 116 -12.98 -1.72 17.85
N GLU A 117 -12.76 -2.04 16.56
CA GLU A 117 -11.51 -2.63 16.08
C GLU A 117 -10.55 -1.59 15.48
N ARG A 118 -10.97 -0.35 15.32
CA ARG A 118 -10.21 0.72 14.66
C ARG A 118 -9.54 1.67 15.64
N GLU A 119 -8.49 2.31 15.18
CA GLU A 119 -7.91 3.45 15.87
C GLU A 119 -8.96 4.56 16.01
N TRP A 120 -9.25 4.96 17.25
CA TRP A 120 -10.17 6.03 17.53
C TRP A 120 -9.51 7.39 17.28
N MET A 121 -10.05 8.16 16.32
CA MET A 121 -9.57 9.50 15.96
C MET A 121 -8.08 9.58 15.59
N PRO A 122 -7.63 8.90 14.53
CA PRO A 122 -6.21 8.87 14.13
C PRO A 122 -5.61 10.26 13.90
N THR A 123 -6.41 11.21 13.45
CA THR A 123 -5.98 12.59 13.21
C THR A 123 -5.68 13.37 14.48
N ALA A 124 -6.37 13.09 15.58
CA ALA A 124 -6.18 13.79 16.86
C ALA A 124 -4.90 13.33 17.56
N GLN A 125 -4.64 12.01 17.57
CA GLN A 125 -3.48 11.42 18.26
C GLN A 125 -2.15 11.79 17.58
N THR A 126 -2.14 11.96 16.26
CA THR A 126 -0.92 12.22 15.48
C THR A 126 -0.68 13.70 15.15
N GLY A 127 -1.60 14.59 15.57
CA GLY A 127 -1.55 16.00 15.18
C GLY A 127 -1.84 16.24 13.68
N TRP A 128 -2.47 15.29 13.03
CA TRP A 128 -2.88 15.42 11.62
C TRP A 128 -4.08 16.35 11.45
N SER A 129 -4.87 16.54 12.49
CA SER A 129 -6.02 17.44 12.47
C SER A 129 -5.56 18.88 12.23
N GLY A 130 -6.11 19.50 11.19
CA GLY A 130 -5.81 20.89 10.83
C GLY A 130 -4.43 21.12 10.19
N HIS A 131 -3.65 20.09 9.90
CA HIS A 131 -2.36 20.27 9.23
C HIS A 131 -2.55 20.67 7.75
N ARG A 132 -2.09 21.86 7.36
CA ARG A 132 -2.37 22.46 6.03
C ARG A 132 -1.95 21.62 4.82
N ARG A 133 -1.03 20.67 4.97
CA ARG A 133 -0.48 19.85 3.90
C ARG A 133 -0.80 18.36 4.07
N LEU A 134 -1.68 18.04 5.01
CA LEU A 134 -2.24 16.71 5.19
C LEU A 134 -3.76 16.81 5.13
N SER A 135 -4.35 16.04 4.23
CA SER A 135 -5.79 15.87 4.13
C SER A 135 -6.13 14.43 4.51
N TYR A 136 -6.91 14.25 5.56
CA TYR A 136 -7.47 12.95 5.92
C TYR A 136 -8.98 13.02 5.74
N GLN A 137 -9.50 12.15 4.90
CA GLN A 137 -10.94 12.10 4.59
C GLN A 137 -11.43 10.66 4.68
N VAL A 138 -12.70 10.51 5.01
CA VAL A 138 -13.43 9.26 4.95
C VAL A 138 -14.45 9.32 3.82
N ASP A 139 -14.58 8.22 3.08
CA ASP A 139 -15.49 8.12 1.93
C ASP A 139 -16.72 7.31 2.32
N GLY A 140 -17.81 8.02 2.58
CA GLY A 140 -19.14 7.47 2.84
C GLY A 140 -20.04 7.36 1.59
N GLN A 141 -19.52 7.61 0.40
CA GLN A 141 -20.29 7.58 -0.85
C GLN A 141 -20.39 6.15 -1.38
N HIS A 142 -21.09 5.30 -0.65
CA HIS A 142 -21.33 3.90 -1.03
C HIS A 142 -22.75 3.44 -0.63
N PRO A 143 -23.34 2.42 -1.30
CA PRO A 143 -24.57 1.81 -0.88
C PRO A 143 -24.45 1.17 0.52
N ILE A 144 -25.55 1.07 1.24
CA ILE A 144 -25.61 0.39 2.54
C ILE A 144 -25.09 -1.04 2.40
N GLY A 145 -24.12 -1.43 3.24
CA GLY A 145 -23.48 -2.74 3.22
C GLY A 145 -22.38 -2.93 2.16
N ALA A 146 -22.10 -1.91 1.36
CA ALA A 146 -20.94 -1.93 0.46
C ALA A 146 -19.68 -1.38 1.14
N SER A 147 -18.50 -1.65 0.57
CA SER A 147 -17.24 -1.13 1.03
C SER A 147 -16.35 -0.68 -0.11
N HIS A 148 -15.56 0.37 0.13
CA HIS A 148 -14.40 0.69 -0.68
C HIS A 148 -13.22 -0.17 -0.19
N HIS A 149 -12.80 -1.15 -0.99
CA HIS A 149 -11.80 -2.14 -0.57
C HIS A 149 -10.47 -2.02 -1.33
N GLN A 150 -10.21 -0.85 -1.90
CA GLN A 150 -8.95 -0.56 -2.57
C GLN A 150 -7.83 -0.39 -1.55
N LYS A 151 -6.64 -0.84 -1.91
CA LYS A 151 -5.41 -0.59 -1.15
C LYS A 151 -4.37 -0.06 -2.11
N LEU A 152 -4.24 1.25 -2.09
CA LEU A 152 -3.41 1.99 -3.03
C LEU A 152 -2.53 2.98 -2.28
N VAL A 153 -1.26 3.04 -2.66
CA VAL A 153 -0.40 4.17 -2.30
C VAL A 153 0.25 4.68 -3.56
N VAL A 154 0.17 5.99 -3.80
CA VAL A 154 0.83 6.64 -4.93
C VAL A 154 1.77 7.71 -4.40
N ILE A 155 3.04 7.68 -4.84
CA ILE A 155 4.06 8.62 -4.41
C ILE A 155 4.59 9.36 -5.63
N ASP A 156 4.47 10.70 -5.60
CA ASP A 156 4.93 11.65 -6.61
C ASP A 156 4.44 11.33 -8.04
N ASP A 157 3.27 10.72 -8.18
CA ASP A 157 2.71 10.24 -9.46
C ASP A 157 3.66 9.34 -10.27
N THR A 158 4.63 8.72 -9.60
CA THR A 158 5.72 7.96 -10.22
C THR A 158 5.76 6.52 -9.73
N ILE A 159 5.51 6.29 -8.45
CA ILE A 159 5.52 4.96 -7.84
C ILE A 159 4.13 4.69 -7.28
N ALA A 160 3.58 3.52 -7.60
CA ALA A 160 2.32 3.05 -7.07
C ALA A 160 2.48 1.70 -6.38
N PHE A 161 1.83 1.54 -5.23
CA PHE A 161 1.64 0.27 -4.55
C PHE A 161 0.17 -0.13 -4.70
N VAL A 162 -0.07 -1.37 -5.11
CA VAL A 162 -1.42 -1.92 -5.34
C VAL A 162 -1.45 -3.37 -4.84
N GLY A 163 -2.41 -3.75 -4.03
CA GLY A 163 -2.52 -5.14 -3.58
C GLY A 163 -3.57 -5.34 -2.49
N GLY A 164 -3.35 -6.34 -1.64
CA GLY A 164 -4.27 -6.71 -0.58
C GLY A 164 -3.95 -6.10 0.79
N LEU A 165 -2.79 -5.44 0.96
CA LEU A 165 -2.32 -4.94 2.24
C LEU A 165 -2.71 -3.47 2.47
N ASP A 166 -3.51 -3.20 3.50
CA ASP A 166 -3.66 -1.87 4.07
C ASP A 166 -2.48 -1.52 4.99
N LEU A 167 -2.21 -0.23 5.19
CA LEU A 167 -1.30 0.27 6.22
C LEU A 167 -2.02 0.30 7.58
N THR A 168 -2.35 -0.88 8.10
CA THR A 168 -3.13 -1.03 9.33
C THR A 168 -2.60 -2.15 10.22
N LYS A 169 -3.16 -2.26 11.43
CA LYS A 169 -2.80 -3.30 12.41
C LYS A 169 -3.04 -4.71 11.87
N SER A 170 -2.34 -5.67 12.44
CA SER A 170 -2.46 -7.11 12.15
C SER A 170 -2.22 -7.47 10.67
N ARG A 171 -1.37 -6.69 9.97
CA ARG A 171 -0.97 -6.95 8.58
C ARG A 171 0.54 -7.19 8.42
N TRP A 172 1.34 -6.81 9.41
CA TRP A 172 2.78 -7.09 9.37
C TRP A 172 3.02 -8.56 9.66
N ASP A 173 3.73 -9.24 8.79
CA ASP A 173 4.27 -10.58 8.98
C ASP A 173 5.48 -10.76 8.07
N THR A 174 6.24 -11.81 8.30
CA THR A 174 7.37 -12.22 7.49
C THR A 174 6.99 -13.44 6.64
N PRO A 175 7.70 -13.73 5.54
CA PRO A 175 7.44 -14.91 4.72
C PRO A 175 7.60 -16.26 5.46
N ALA A 176 8.18 -16.25 6.65
CA ALA A 176 8.31 -17.44 7.48
C ALA A 176 7.00 -17.87 8.13
N HIS A 177 6.06 -16.95 8.32
CA HIS A 177 4.75 -17.17 8.97
C HIS A 177 4.85 -18.02 10.23
N ALA A 178 5.89 -17.78 11.04
CA ALA A 178 6.11 -18.56 12.26
C ALA A 178 4.87 -18.52 13.15
N CYS A 179 4.47 -19.65 13.73
CA CYS A 179 3.32 -19.71 14.64
C CYS A 179 3.44 -18.73 15.80
N GLN A 180 4.67 -18.57 16.31
CA GLN A 180 5.01 -17.56 17.33
C GLN A 180 6.12 -16.67 16.77
N ASP A 181 5.84 -15.38 16.65
CA ASP A 181 6.81 -14.37 16.27
C ASP A 181 6.71 -13.21 17.27
N PRO A 182 7.78 -12.93 18.05
CA PRO A 182 7.76 -11.88 19.07
C PRO A 182 7.63 -10.47 18.47
N LEU A 183 7.89 -10.32 17.17
CA LEU A 183 7.72 -9.05 16.47
C LEU A 183 6.30 -8.85 15.92
N ARG A 184 5.52 -9.95 15.83
CA ARG A 184 4.14 -9.89 15.32
C ARG A 184 3.15 -9.54 16.43
N VAL A 185 3.22 -8.31 16.89
CA VAL A 185 2.36 -7.72 17.91
C VAL A 185 1.74 -6.42 17.39
N ASP A 186 0.57 -6.05 17.90
CA ASP A 186 -0.05 -4.76 17.61
C ASP A 186 0.58 -3.62 18.45
N ALA A 187 0.02 -2.42 18.34
CA ALA A 187 0.51 -1.24 19.06
C ALA A 187 0.36 -1.37 20.60
N ASP A 188 -0.53 -2.23 21.06
CA ASP A 188 -0.78 -2.52 22.47
C ASP A 188 0.06 -3.71 22.96
N GLY A 189 0.92 -4.27 22.11
CA GLY A 189 1.78 -5.43 22.41
C GLY A 189 1.04 -6.78 22.36
N GLN A 190 -0.18 -6.82 21.80
CA GLN A 190 -0.94 -8.06 21.69
C GLN A 190 -0.53 -8.85 20.45
N PRO A 191 -0.19 -10.13 20.59
CA PRO A 191 0.14 -10.98 19.44
C PRO A 191 -1.10 -11.26 18.60
N TYR A 192 -0.91 -11.40 17.29
CA TYR A 192 -1.95 -11.78 16.35
C TYR A 192 -1.50 -12.94 15.44
N ALA A 193 -2.47 -13.56 14.76
CA ALA A 193 -2.22 -14.70 13.88
C ALA A 193 -1.34 -14.31 12.68
N PRO A 194 -0.62 -15.27 12.08
CA PRO A 194 0.09 -15.07 10.82
C PRO A 194 -0.82 -14.49 9.74
N PHE A 195 -0.26 -13.60 8.92
CA PHE A 195 -0.99 -12.92 7.86
C PHE A 195 -0.19 -12.94 6.56
N HIS A 196 -0.75 -13.50 5.51
CA HIS A 196 -0.12 -13.57 4.18
C HIS A 196 -0.91 -12.78 3.17
N ASP A 197 -0.22 -11.90 2.44
CA ASP A 197 -0.79 -11.15 1.32
C ASP A 197 0.35 -10.59 0.43
N VAL A 198 0.00 -10.05 -0.71
CA VAL A 198 0.96 -9.54 -1.70
C VAL A 198 0.61 -8.11 -2.09
N GLN A 199 1.64 -7.28 -2.15
CA GLN A 199 1.57 -5.93 -2.69
C GLN A 199 2.44 -5.85 -3.93
N MET A 200 1.95 -5.22 -4.99
CA MET A 200 2.69 -4.92 -6.19
C MET A 200 3.15 -3.45 -6.16
N MET A 201 4.36 -3.23 -6.60
CA MET A 201 4.93 -1.88 -6.78
C MET A 201 5.35 -1.68 -8.24
#